data_ad8d9278467a191b599ca1c12b37f061
#
_entry.id   ad8d9278467a191b599ca1c12b37f061
#
_cell.length_a   1.000
_cell.length_b   1.000
_cell.length_c   1.000
_cell.angle_alpha   90.00
_cell.angle_beta   90.00
_cell.angle_gamma   90.00
#
_symmetry.space_group_name_H-M   'P 1'
#
loop_
_entity.id
_entity.type
_entity.pdbx_description
1 polymer ?
#
loop_
_entity_poly.entity_id
_entity_poly.type
_entity_poly.pdbx_seq_one_letter_code
_entity_poly.pdbx_strand_id
1 'polypeptide(L)'
;MPEDRSQPPPTTPHQVPWLSWHPGLVGVIAFAVVVAPLLISVWNMHTQADRILRSTIQEHLLSAARVLAHSVDAATHESLRDRSQEGSEGYQRILRSMESARESIDSLRMIKFTYTCTQVGGQVRFVVDTTPSGDADHDGKDDKAHLMERYEHPSPSLLRVLEIGLPIVDQKPYTDRWGTFMSAYAPIFDANRRMVGAAGVDMSLEDFELQRSGLRHVASLSALGVLFLGYLAGHGMAGYHRRLKSSVDSLMKANEAAMTAERVKA
;
A
#
# COMPACT_ATOMS: atom_id res chain seq x y z
N MET A 1 7.53 -60.64 66.61
CA MET A 1 7.82 -59.46 65.77
C MET A 1 6.70 -59.28 64.78
N PRO A 2 5.84 -58.24 64.89
CA PRO A 2 4.88 -57.98 63.88
C PRO A 2 5.46 -56.96 62.86
N GLU A 3 5.32 -57.27 61.59
CA GLU A 3 5.67 -56.45 60.48
C GLU A 3 4.83 -55.12 60.45
N ASP A 4 5.56 -54.05 60.56
CA ASP A 4 5.01 -52.71 60.32
C ASP A 4 4.73 -52.51 58.82
N ARG A 5 3.45 -52.60 58.39
CA ARG A 5 3.03 -52.22 57.07
C ARG A 5 2.83 -50.70 57.02
N SER A 6 3.94 -50.01 56.74
CA SER A 6 3.87 -48.57 56.39
C SER A 6 2.98 -48.39 55.14
N GLN A 7 1.83 -47.85 55.37
CA GLN A 7 0.96 -47.33 54.26
C GLN A 7 1.72 -46.25 53.50
N PRO A 8 1.71 -46.28 52.14
CA PRO A 8 2.27 -45.19 51.36
C PRO A 8 1.54 -43.90 51.68
N PRO A 9 2.24 -42.74 51.69
CA PRO A 9 1.60 -41.45 51.98
C PRO A 9 0.51 -41.18 50.96
N PRO A 10 -0.60 -40.53 51.36
CA PRO A 10 -1.66 -40.20 50.47
C PRO A 10 -1.12 -39.30 49.33
N THR A 11 -1.24 -39.77 48.11
CA THR A 11 -0.92 -38.97 46.93
C THR A 11 -1.90 -37.78 46.89
N THR A 12 -1.43 -36.60 47.23
CA THR A 12 -2.19 -35.37 47.02
C THR A 12 -2.53 -35.25 45.52
N PRO A 13 -3.79 -35.10 45.18
CA PRO A 13 -4.16 -34.95 43.76
C PRO A 13 -3.41 -33.73 43.23
N HIS A 14 -2.64 -33.94 42.14
CA HIS A 14 -2.00 -32.83 41.42
C HIS A 14 -3.04 -31.79 41.00
N GLN A 15 -3.10 -30.70 41.77
CA GLN A 15 -3.95 -29.59 41.41
C GLN A 15 -3.41 -29.03 40.08
N VAL A 16 -4.19 -29.09 39.02
CA VAL A 16 -3.85 -28.52 37.72
C VAL A 16 -3.96 -26.98 37.86
N PRO A 17 -2.83 -26.24 37.88
CA PRO A 17 -2.82 -24.84 38.32
C PRO A 17 -3.80 -23.93 37.55
N TRP A 18 -4.00 -24.19 36.23
CA TRP A 18 -4.90 -23.37 35.42
C TRP A 18 -6.39 -23.59 35.74
N LEU A 19 -6.76 -24.70 36.41
CA LEU A 19 -8.15 -24.98 36.80
C LEU A 19 -8.63 -24.03 37.91
N SER A 20 -7.70 -23.45 38.70
CA SER A 20 -8.02 -22.44 39.70
C SER A 20 -8.30 -21.05 39.14
N TRP A 21 -7.99 -20.82 37.86
CA TRP A 21 -8.17 -19.52 37.22
C TRP A 21 -9.66 -19.17 37.06
N HIS A 22 -9.94 -17.85 37.05
CA HIS A 22 -11.29 -17.39 36.77
C HIS A 22 -11.64 -17.68 35.29
N PRO A 23 -12.82 -18.24 34.98
CA PRO A 23 -13.21 -18.59 33.60
C PRO A 23 -13.10 -17.45 32.60
N GLY A 24 -13.38 -16.19 33.03
CA GLY A 24 -13.20 -15.01 32.22
C GLY A 24 -11.74 -14.77 31.82
N LEU A 25 -10.79 -14.99 32.72
CA LEU A 25 -9.35 -14.85 32.43
C LEU A 25 -8.89 -15.88 31.38
N VAL A 26 -9.37 -17.13 31.51
CA VAL A 26 -9.08 -18.20 30.52
C VAL A 26 -9.62 -17.80 29.14
N GLY A 27 -10.82 -17.23 29.07
CA GLY A 27 -11.41 -16.74 27.83
C GLY A 27 -10.62 -15.59 27.22
N VAL A 28 -10.17 -14.62 28.04
CA VAL A 28 -9.34 -13.49 27.56
C VAL A 28 -8.00 -13.97 27.04
N ILE A 29 -7.35 -14.91 27.70
CA ILE A 29 -6.07 -15.49 27.24
C ILE A 29 -6.29 -16.22 25.91
N ALA A 30 -7.33 -17.05 25.81
CA ALA A 30 -7.63 -17.77 24.57
C ALA A 30 -7.94 -16.80 23.42
N PHE A 31 -8.70 -15.74 23.68
CA PHE A 31 -8.93 -14.66 22.73
C PHE A 31 -7.61 -14.03 22.27
N ALA A 32 -6.75 -13.62 23.20
CA ALA A 32 -5.50 -12.96 22.90
C ALA A 32 -4.53 -13.85 22.09
N VAL A 33 -4.43 -15.13 22.46
CA VAL A 33 -3.56 -16.12 21.77
C VAL A 33 -4.00 -16.34 20.31
N VAL A 34 -5.30 -16.29 20.03
CA VAL A 34 -5.82 -16.44 18.66
C VAL A 34 -5.72 -15.12 17.89
N VAL A 35 -6.11 -14.01 18.50
CA VAL A 35 -6.28 -12.72 17.80
C VAL A 35 -4.94 -12.04 17.51
N ALA A 36 -4.00 -12.04 18.47
CA ALA A 36 -2.76 -11.29 18.31
C ALA A 36 -1.93 -11.74 17.08
N PRO A 37 -1.63 -13.03 16.87
CA PRO A 37 -0.86 -13.46 15.71
C PRO A 37 -1.60 -13.23 14.39
N LEU A 38 -2.93 -13.38 14.38
CA LEU A 38 -3.73 -13.15 13.18
C LEU A 38 -3.80 -11.67 12.80
N LEU A 39 -3.95 -10.75 13.77
CA LEU A 39 -3.89 -9.32 13.50
C LEU A 39 -2.50 -8.89 13.03
N ILE A 40 -1.43 -9.44 13.61
CA ILE A 40 -0.06 -9.19 13.13
C ILE A 40 0.08 -9.68 11.68
N SER A 41 -0.46 -10.85 11.35
CA SER A 41 -0.44 -11.39 9.99
C SER A 41 -1.21 -10.50 9.00
N VAL A 42 -2.43 -10.06 9.36
CA VAL A 42 -3.24 -9.14 8.53
C VAL A 42 -2.51 -7.81 8.34
N TRP A 43 -1.91 -7.27 9.39
CA TRP A 43 -1.12 -6.04 9.32
C TRP A 43 0.10 -6.18 8.38
N ASN A 44 0.87 -7.25 8.54
CA ASN A 44 2.02 -7.52 7.67
C ASN A 44 1.61 -7.70 6.21
N MET A 45 0.55 -8.46 5.94
CA MET A 45 0.02 -8.66 4.60
C MET A 45 -0.43 -7.33 3.97
N HIS A 46 -1.15 -6.50 4.73
CA HIS A 46 -1.60 -5.19 4.25
C HIS A 46 -0.42 -4.26 3.93
N THR A 47 0.58 -4.19 4.82
CA THR A 47 1.76 -3.34 4.58
C THR A 47 2.62 -3.83 3.41
N GLN A 48 2.68 -5.14 3.17
CA GLN A 48 3.35 -5.70 2.00
C GLN A 48 2.58 -5.40 0.72
N ALA A 49 1.26 -5.59 0.72
CA ALA A 49 0.40 -5.29 -0.43
C ALA A 49 0.47 -3.81 -0.83
N ASP A 50 0.44 -2.88 0.14
CA ASP A 50 0.59 -1.44 -0.11
C ASP A 50 1.96 -1.10 -0.72
N ARG A 51 3.03 -1.72 -0.24
CA ARG A 51 4.38 -1.54 -0.82
C ARG A 51 4.48 -2.08 -2.25
N ILE A 52 3.94 -3.27 -2.50
CA ILE A 52 3.94 -3.89 -3.84
C ILE A 52 3.13 -3.03 -4.81
N LEU A 53 1.93 -2.60 -4.42
CA LEU A 53 1.11 -1.73 -5.26
C LEU A 53 1.84 -0.44 -5.61
N ARG A 54 2.44 0.23 -4.62
CA ARG A 54 3.21 1.45 -4.82
C ARG A 54 4.38 1.23 -5.78
N SER A 55 5.19 0.19 -5.56
CA SER A 55 6.33 -0.10 -6.44
C SER A 55 5.88 -0.44 -7.85
N THR A 56 4.79 -1.20 -8.02
CA THR A 56 4.23 -1.53 -9.33
C THR A 56 3.77 -0.28 -10.08
N ILE A 57 3.06 0.63 -9.41
CA ILE A 57 2.66 1.91 -10.00
C ILE A 57 3.88 2.75 -10.38
N GLN A 58 4.88 2.86 -9.51
CA GLN A 58 6.11 3.60 -9.79
C GLN A 58 6.88 3.02 -10.99
N GLU A 59 7.00 1.69 -11.07
CA GLU A 59 7.64 1.03 -12.22
C GLU A 59 6.85 1.23 -13.51
N HIS A 60 5.51 1.19 -13.45
CA HIS A 60 4.66 1.46 -14.60
C HIS A 60 4.84 2.89 -15.10
N LEU A 61 4.77 3.89 -14.23
CA LEU A 61 4.99 5.30 -14.58
C LEU A 61 6.39 5.54 -15.16
N LEU A 62 7.41 4.93 -14.55
CA LEU A 62 8.78 5.06 -15.03
C LEU A 62 8.98 4.41 -16.40
N SER A 63 8.36 3.26 -16.62
CA SER A 63 8.36 2.60 -17.95
C SER A 63 7.63 3.46 -18.98
N ALA A 64 6.48 4.03 -18.61
CA ALA A 64 5.72 4.93 -19.46
C ALA A 64 6.54 6.17 -19.85
N ALA A 65 7.20 6.82 -18.90
CA ALA A 65 8.06 7.97 -19.16
C ALA A 65 9.22 7.63 -20.13
N ARG A 66 9.82 6.44 -19.98
CA ARG A 66 10.87 5.98 -20.90
C ARG A 66 10.34 5.76 -22.33
N VAL A 67 9.20 5.08 -22.48
CA VAL A 67 8.58 4.86 -23.80
C VAL A 67 8.22 6.20 -24.42
N LEU A 68 7.65 7.10 -23.65
CA LEU A 68 7.30 8.44 -24.11
C LEU A 68 8.54 9.22 -24.57
N ALA A 69 9.63 9.20 -23.78
CA ALA A 69 10.89 9.86 -24.15
C ALA A 69 11.49 9.30 -25.44
N HIS A 70 11.36 7.98 -25.67
CA HIS A 70 11.85 7.34 -26.92
C HIS A 70 10.95 7.62 -28.13
N SER A 71 9.69 7.95 -27.94
CA SER A 71 8.77 8.31 -29.04
C SER A 71 9.03 9.71 -29.59
N VAL A 72 9.78 10.55 -28.88
CA VAL A 72 10.03 11.95 -29.24
C VAL A 72 11.24 12.06 -30.17
N ASP A 73 11.04 12.67 -31.36
CA ASP A 73 12.15 13.06 -32.21
C ASP A 73 12.93 14.23 -31.59
N ALA A 74 14.11 13.93 -31.06
CA ALA A 74 14.93 14.86 -30.31
C ALA A 74 15.34 16.11 -31.13
N ALA A 75 15.61 15.95 -32.42
CA ALA A 75 16.01 17.06 -33.28
C ALA A 75 14.85 18.04 -33.49
N THR A 76 13.64 17.52 -33.77
CA THR A 76 12.42 18.34 -33.86
C THR A 76 12.12 18.98 -32.50
N HIS A 77 12.19 18.23 -31.39
CA HIS A 77 11.96 18.74 -30.04
C HIS A 77 12.90 19.90 -29.70
N GLU A 78 14.18 19.79 -30.04
CA GLU A 78 15.16 20.84 -29.81
C GLU A 78 14.92 22.09 -30.68
N SER A 79 14.29 21.94 -31.86
CA SER A 79 13.99 23.06 -32.76
C SER A 79 12.79 23.91 -32.32
N LEU A 80 11.93 23.38 -31.45
CA LEU A 80 10.75 24.10 -30.93
C LEU A 80 11.16 25.05 -29.80
N ARG A 81 11.27 26.33 -30.13
CA ARG A 81 11.78 27.37 -29.21
C ARG A 81 10.90 28.62 -29.11
N ASP A 82 9.83 28.69 -29.88
CA ASP A 82 8.93 29.85 -29.91
C ASP A 82 7.46 29.38 -29.90
N ARG A 83 6.63 30.06 -29.10
CA ARG A 83 5.21 29.73 -28.96
C ARG A 83 4.47 29.71 -30.30
N SER A 84 4.87 30.53 -31.29
CA SER A 84 4.27 30.54 -32.62
C SER A 84 4.45 29.22 -33.37
N GLN A 85 5.38 28.35 -32.96
CA GLN A 85 5.57 27.02 -33.52
C GLN A 85 4.59 25.98 -32.95
N GLU A 86 3.79 26.34 -31.95
CA GLU A 86 2.70 25.49 -31.44
C GLU A 86 1.66 25.30 -32.57
N GLY A 87 1.49 24.08 -33.04
CA GLY A 87 0.68 23.81 -34.22
C GLY A 87 1.50 23.62 -35.51
N SER A 88 2.82 23.89 -35.51
CA SER A 88 3.68 23.55 -36.65
C SER A 88 3.65 22.03 -36.94
N GLU A 89 4.06 21.64 -38.14
CA GLU A 89 4.15 20.22 -38.50
C GLU A 89 5.07 19.44 -37.55
N GLY A 90 6.20 20.04 -37.15
CA GLY A 90 7.13 19.45 -36.19
C GLY A 90 6.48 19.21 -34.82
N TYR A 91 5.77 20.22 -34.29
CA TYR A 91 5.01 20.11 -33.04
C TYR A 91 3.96 19.01 -33.12
N GLN A 92 3.14 19.02 -34.19
CA GLN A 92 2.08 18.03 -34.39
C GLN A 92 2.61 16.60 -34.59
N ARG A 93 3.80 16.44 -35.16
CA ARG A 93 4.44 15.13 -35.27
C ARG A 93 4.81 14.55 -33.92
N ILE A 94 5.45 15.35 -33.06
CA ILE A 94 5.76 14.92 -31.69
C ILE A 94 4.48 14.63 -30.92
N LEU A 95 3.48 15.51 -30.99
CA LEU A 95 2.20 15.35 -30.31
C LEU A 95 1.56 14.00 -30.63
N ARG A 96 1.37 13.70 -31.94
CA ARG A 96 0.80 12.40 -32.37
C ARG A 96 1.64 11.20 -31.94
N SER A 97 2.96 11.32 -31.95
CA SER A 97 3.85 10.24 -31.49
C SER A 97 3.69 9.97 -30.00
N MET A 98 3.56 11.03 -29.20
CA MET A 98 3.31 10.93 -27.76
C MET A 98 1.93 10.37 -27.43
N GLU A 99 0.88 10.80 -28.15
CA GLU A 99 -0.48 10.27 -28.02
C GLU A 99 -0.53 8.77 -28.33
N SER A 100 0.06 8.35 -29.44
CA SER A 100 0.14 6.94 -29.81
C SER A 100 0.95 6.12 -28.79
N ALA A 101 2.05 6.65 -28.28
CA ALA A 101 2.81 6.02 -27.20
C ALA A 101 1.96 5.88 -25.94
N ARG A 102 1.29 6.95 -25.50
CA ARG A 102 0.39 6.95 -24.35
C ARG A 102 -0.70 5.88 -24.50
N GLU A 103 -1.40 5.82 -25.63
CA GLU A 103 -2.45 4.81 -25.88
C GLU A 103 -1.91 3.38 -25.76
N SER A 104 -0.67 3.13 -26.18
CA SER A 104 -0.05 1.80 -26.14
C SER A 104 0.34 1.35 -24.73
N ILE A 105 0.64 2.29 -23.83
CA ILE A 105 1.16 1.99 -22.48
C ILE A 105 0.13 2.17 -21.37
N ASP A 106 -0.91 3.01 -21.59
CA ASP A 106 -1.90 3.34 -20.56
C ASP A 106 -3.17 2.49 -20.68
N SER A 107 -2.99 1.16 -20.73
CA SER A 107 -4.11 0.21 -20.78
C SER A 107 -5.07 0.33 -19.58
N LEU A 108 -4.59 0.84 -18.45
CA LEU A 108 -5.36 1.02 -17.20
C LEU A 108 -5.95 2.42 -17.06
N ARG A 109 -5.70 3.31 -18.00
CA ARG A 109 -6.12 4.73 -17.97
C ARG A 109 -5.72 5.46 -16.67
N MET A 110 -4.50 5.18 -16.21
CA MET A 110 -3.96 5.76 -14.97
C MET A 110 -3.20 7.07 -15.23
N ILE A 111 -2.78 7.31 -16.47
CA ILE A 111 -1.98 8.48 -16.85
C ILE A 111 -2.91 9.64 -17.13
N LYS A 112 -2.84 10.69 -16.31
CA LYS A 112 -3.63 11.91 -16.48
C LYS A 112 -2.99 12.85 -17.50
N PHE A 113 -1.70 13.19 -17.30
CA PHE A 113 -0.97 14.08 -18.18
C PHE A 113 0.31 13.45 -18.74
N THR A 114 0.64 13.81 -19.97
CA THR A 114 1.93 13.49 -20.60
C THR A 114 2.46 14.71 -21.35
N TYR A 115 3.71 15.04 -21.09
CA TYR A 115 4.34 16.24 -21.63
C TYR A 115 5.84 16.10 -21.79
N THR A 116 6.45 17.06 -22.46
CA THR A 116 7.91 17.17 -22.51
C THR A 116 8.36 18.55 -22.05
N CYS A 117 9.53 18.60 -21.45
CA CYS A 117 10.16 19.81 -20.97
C CYS A 117 11.61 19.94 -21.47
N THR A 118 12.09 21.16 -21.53
CA THR A 118 13.49 21.49 -21.76
C THR A 118 13.97 22.52 -20.75
N GLN A 119 15.28 22.68 -20.61
CA GLN A 119 15.86 23.71 -19.75
C GLN A 119 16.48 24.82 -20.61
N VAL A 120 16.05 26.06 -20.41
CA VAL A 120 16.57 27.25 -21.10
C VAL A 120 16.88 28.31 -20.06
N GLY A 121 18.14 28.76 -20.02
CA GLY A 121 18.58 29.80 -19.08
C GLY A 121 18.35 29.44 -17.60
N GLY A 122 18.47 28.15 -17.25
CA GLY A 122 18.22 27.66 -15.89
C GLY A 122 16.76 27.48 -15.52
N GLN A 123 15.82 27.78 -16.44
CA GLN A 123 14.38 27.62 -16.24
C GLN A 123 13.85 26.43 -17.00
N VAL A 124 12.97 25.64 -16.38
CA VAL A 124 12.25 24.58 -17.04
C VAL A 124 11.09 25.16 -17.86
N ARG A 125 10.96 24.72 -19.10
CA ARG A 125 9.90 25.14 -20.01
C ARG A 125 9.24 23.94 -20.67
N PHE A 126 7.92 24.00 -20.86
CA PHE A 126 7.20 22.98 -21.61
C PHE A 126 7.52 23.08 -23.10
N VAL A 127 7.55 21.93 -23.77
CA VAL A 127 7.76 21.87 -25.23
C VAL A 127 6.51 21.31 -25.91
N VAL A 128 6.08 20.11 -25.53
CA VAL A 128 4.82 19.53 -26.04
C VAL A 128 4.02 19.01 -24.86
N ASP A 129 2.74 19.31 -24.83
CA ASP A 129 1.77 18.81 -23.88
C ASP A 129 0.62 18.17 -24.66
N THR A 130 0.25 16.93 -24.31
CA THR A 130 -0.84 16.19 -24.96
C THR A 130 -2.21 16.55 -24.39
N THR A 131 -2.27 17.38 -23.36
CA THR A 131 -3.54 17.84 -22.79
C THR A 131 -4.32 18.64 -23.84
N PRO A 132 -5.62 18.35 -24.07
CA PRO A 132 -6.47 19.22 -24.89
C PRO A 132 -6.55 20.62 -24.29
N SER A 133 -6.55 21.64 -25.14
CA SER A 133 -6.81 23.00 -24.68
C SER A 133 -8.21 23.13 -24.10
N GLY A 134 -8.36 23.87 -23.03
CA GLY A 134 -9.63 24.12 -22.34
C GLY A 134 -9.44 24.15 -20.82
N ASP A 135 -10.53 24.41 -20.14
CA ASP A 135 -10.64 24.51 -18.67
C ASP A 135 -11.61 23.42 -18.21
N ALA A 136 -11.11 22.18 -18.08
CA ALA A 136 -11.92 21.03 -17.73
C ALA A 136 -12.24 20.96 -16.23
N ASP A 137 -11.39 21.55 -15.40
CA ASP A 137 -11.57 21.60 -13.95
C ASP A 137 -12.32 22.88 -13.48
N HIS A 138 -12.60 23.80 -14.41
CA HIS A 138 -13.37 25.05 -14.21
C HIS A 138 -12.69 26.02 -13.22
N ASP A 139 -11.36 26.05 -13.21
CA ASP A 139 -10.57 27.00 -12.39
C ASP A 139 -10.35 28.35 -13.08
N GLY A 140 -10.79 28.51 -14.32
CA GLY A 140 -10.68 29.71 -15.14
C GLY A 140 -9.37 29.81 -15.91
N LYS A 141 -8.57 28.73 -15.99
CA LYS A 141 -7.31 28.66 -16.72
C LYS A 141 -7.32 27.53 -17.72
N ASP A 142 -6.43 27.58 -18.72
CA ASP A 142 -6.21 26.47 -19.63
C ASP A 142 -5.42 25.35 -18.92
N ASP A 143 -5.96 24.13 -18.95
CA ASP A 143 -5.29 22.96 -18.40
C ASP A 143 -4.03 22.58 -19.19
N LYS A 144 -3.95 22.98 -20.46
CA LYS A 144 -2.82 22.72 -21.32
C LYS A 144 -1.65 23.64 -21.00
N ALA A 145 -0.47 23.06 -20.88
CA ALA A 145 0.77 23.84 -20.88
C ALA A 145 1.19 24.14 -22.33
N HIS A 146 1.46 25.41 -22.61
CA HIS A 146 1.82 25.85 -23.95
C HIS A 146 3.33 25.73 -24.22
N LEU A 147 3.67 25.67 -25.53
CA LEU A 147 5.07 25.65 -25.97
C LEU A 147 5.84 26.85 -25.41
N MET A 148 7.00 26.55 -24.81
CA MET A 148 7.91 27.48 -24.12
C MET A 148 7.32 28.21 -22.90
N GLU A 149 6.14 27.80 -22.44
CA GLU A 149 5.63 28.24 -21.16
C GLU A 149 6.55 27.81 -20.01
N ARG A 150 6.76 28.71 -19.06
CA ARG A 150 7.60 28.40 -17.88
C ARG A 150 6.88 27.44 -16.94
N TYR A 151 7.56 26.37 -16.57
CA TYR A 151 7.13 25.51 -15.48
C TYR A 151 7.58 26.17 -14.16
N GLU A 152 6.67 26.87 -13.46
CA GLU A 152 7.04 27.69 -12.31
C GLU A 152 7.52 26.85 -11.11
N HIS A 153 6.86 25.71 -10.88
CA HIS A 153 7.13 24.81 -9.76
C HIS A 153 7.37 23.37 -10.27
N PRO A 154 8.52 23.11 -10.96
CA PRO A 154 8.84 21.75 -11.39
C PRO A 154 9.15 20.86 -10.19
N SER A 155 8.76 19.58 -10.25
CA SER A 155 9.06 18.63 -9.17
C SER A 155 10.58 18.47 -8.99
N PRO A 156 11.05 18.18 -7.76
CA PRO A 156 12.46 17.89 -7.52
C PRO A 156 12.98 16.73 -8.38
N SER A 157 12.13 15.74 -8.70
CA SER A 157 12.48 14.61 -9.56
C SER A 157 12.73 15.05 -11.00
N LEU A 158 11.91 15.95 -11.56
CA LEU A 158 12.14 16.52 -12.90
C LEU A 158 13.46 17.27 -12.96
N LEU A 159 13.71 18.13 -11.97
CA LEU A 159 14.98 18.87 -11.89
C LEU A 159 16.17 17.92 -11.83
N ARG A 160 16.04 16.85 -11.07
CA ARG A 160 17.09 15.84 -10.96
C ARG A 160 17.32 15.07 -12.25
N VAL A 161 16.26 14.72 -13.01
CA VAL A 161 16.39 14.11 -14.34
C VAL A 161 17.15 15.02 -15.29
N LEU A 162 16.81 16.33 -15.32
CA LEU A 162 17.47 17.34 -16.15
C LEU A 162 18.94 17.57 -15.76
N GLU A 163 19.29 17.30 -14.51
CA GLU A 163 20.67 17.42 -14.02
C GLU A 163 21.54 16.18 -14.36
N ILE A 164 21.00 14.96 -14.09
CA ILE A 164 21.82 13.74 -14.14
C ILE A 164 21.56 12.85 -15.36
N GLY A 165 20.51 13.13 -16.15
CA GLY A 165 20.18 12.34 -17.34
C GLY A 165 19.74 10.91 -17.06
N LEU A 166 19.16 10.62 -15.87
CA LEU A 166 18.66 9.31 -15.53
C LEU A 166 17.15 9.37 -15.28
N PRO A 167 16.37 8.35 -15.68
CA PRO A 167 14.94 8.31 -15.39
C PRO A 167 14.67 8.25 -13.89
N ILE A 168 13.71 9.04 -13.40
CA ILE A 168 13.33 9.11 -11.98
C ILE A 168 11.83 9.11 -11.86
N VAL A 169 11.33 8.44 -10.81
CA VAL A 169 9.93 8.50 -10.37
C VAL A 169 9.84 9.14 -8.99
N ASP A 170 8.80 9.93 -8.77
CA ASP A 170 8.53 10.57 -7.49
C ASP A 170 8.33 9.52 -6.38
N GLN A 171 8.98 9.74 -5.24
CA GLN A 171 8.80 8.89 -4.06
C GLN A 171 7.57 9.29 -3.24
N LYS A 172 7.08 10.50 -3.42
CA LYS A 172 5.89 11.07 -2.77
C LYS A 172 5.15 11.93 -3.79
N PRO A 173 3.82 12.05 -3.65
CA PRO A 173 3.07 12.97 -4.48
C PRO A 173 3.63 14.40 -4.38
N TYR A 174 3.63 15.10 -5.50
CA TYR A 174 4.06 16.48 -5.63
C TYR A 174 2.88 17.33 -6.12
N THR A 175 2.77 18.56 -5.61
CA THR A 175 1.69 19.48 -5.95
C THR A 175 2.23 20.66 -6.76
N ASP A 176 1.59 20.93 -7.88
CA ASP A 176 1.81 22.12 -8.70
C ASP A 176 0.48 22.81 -9.02
N ARG A 177 0.43 23.67 -10.04
CA ARG A 177 -0.78 24.42 -10.41
C ARG A 177 -1.89 23.56 -11.02
N TRP A 178 -1.58 22.37 -11.55
CA TRP A 178 -2.55 21.46 -12.16
C TRP A 178 -3.07 20.39 -11.19
N GLY A 179 -2.53 20.34 -9.99
CA GLY A 179 -2.99 19.43 -8.95
C GLY A 179 -1.87 18.72 -8.20
N THR A 180 -2.23 17.58 -7.62
CA THR A 180 -1.28 16.73 -6.90
C THR A 180 -1.11 15.42 -7.64
N PHE A 181 0.13 15.09 -7.97
CA PHE A 181 0.46 13.97 -8.85
C PHE A 181 1.54 13.07 -8.27
N MET A 182 1.52 11.83 -8.73
CA MET A 182 2.63 10.90 -8.68
C MET A 182 3.23 10.88 -10.09
N SER A 183 4.46 11.37 -10.26
CA SER A 183 5.04 11.61 -11.56
C SER A 183 6.30 10.79 -11.80
N ALA A 184 6.56 10.48 -13.07
CA ALA A 184 7.82 9.91 -13.51
C ALA A 184 8.36 10.69 -14.71
N TYR A 185 9.68 10.75 -14.79
CA TYR A 185 10.39 11.52 -15.81
C TYR A 185 11.49 10.69 -16.43
N ALA A 186 11.67 10.83 -17.74
CA ALA A 186 12.76 10.21 -18.45
C ALA A 186 13.46 11.22 -19.40
N PRO A 187 14.80 11.20 -19.48
CA PRO A 187 15.54 12.11 -20.34
C PRO A 187 15.33 11.78 -21.83
N ILE A 188 15.26 12.83 -22.65
CA ILE A 188 15.22 12.75 -24.11
C ILE A 188 16.65 13.02 -24.61
N PHE A 189 17.22 12.07 -25.33
CA PHE A 189 18.58 12.18 -25.88
C PHE A 189 18.56 12.30 -27.40
N ASP A 190 19.47 13.12 -27.93
CA ASP A 190 19.77 13.13 -29.36
C ASP A 190 20.65 11.94 -29.79
N ALA A 191 20.91 11.85 -31.11
CA ALA A 191 21.73 10.80 -31.67
C ALA A 191 23.18 10.78 -31.11
N ASN A 192 23.67 11.91 -30.59
CA ASN A 192 24.99 12.05 -29.99
C ASN A 192 24.98 11.80 -28.47
N ARG A 193 23.84 11.30 -27.91
CA ARG A 193 23.62 11.10 -26.48
C ARG A 193 23.65 12.40 -25.65
N ARG A 194 23.45 13.55 -26.27
CA ARG A 194 23.25 14.81 -25.55
C ARG A 194 21.79 14.92 -25.16
N MET A 195 21.55 15.22 -23.89
CA MET A 195 20.17 15.40 -23.39
C MET A 195 19.60 16.72 -23.92
N VAL A 196 18.42 16.68 -24.55
CA VAL A 196 17.72 17.84 -25.13
C VAL A 196 16.47 18.21 -24.32
N GLY A 197 16.06 17.38 -23.39
CA GLY A 197 14.90 17.59 -22.55
C GLY A 197 14.55 16.36 -21.73
N ALA A 198 13.34 16.38 -21.18
CA ALA A 198 12.76 15.24 -20.46
C ALA A 198 11.26 15.08 -20.81
N ALA A 199 10.80 13.84 -20.85
CA ALA A 199 9.38 13.50 -20.90
C ALA A 199 8.85 13.27 -19.48
N GLY A 200 7.67 13.79 -19.20
CA GLY A 200 6.94 13.64 -17.94
C GLY A 200 5.64 12.87 -18.13
N VAL A 201 5.31 12.05 -17.15
CA VAL A 201 4.06 11.29 -17.06
C VAL A 201 3.51 11.46 -15.65
N ASP A 202 2.27 11.90 -15.55
CA ASP A 202 1.61 12.20 -14.27
C ASP A 202 0.38 11.32 -14.06
N MET A 203 0.28 10.74 -12.89
CA MET A 203 -0.91 10.09 -12.35
C MET A 203 -1.49 10.97 -11.23
N SER A 204 -2.81 11.22 -11.25
CA SER A 204 -3.43 12.03 -10.20
C SER A 204 -3.36 11.33 -8.83
N LEU A 205 -3.27 12.13 -7.75
CA LEU A 205 -3.33 11.59 -6.40
C LEU A 205 -4.66 10.90 -6.13
N GLU A 206 -5.75 11.40 -6.69
CA GLU A 206 -7.09 10.80 -6.57
C GLU A 206 -7.09 9.37 -7.13
N ASP A 207 -6.60 9.16 -8.36
CA ASP A 207 -6.49 7.83 -8.98
C ASP A 207 -5.58 6.91 -8.17
N PHE A 208 -4.46 7.44 -7.67
CA PHE A 208 -3.55 6.70 -6.79
C PHE A 208 -4.23 6.25 -5.50
N GLU A 209 -4.98 7.13 -4.84
CA GLU A 209 -5.70 6.81 -3.60
C GLU A 209 -6.89 5.87 -3.85
N LEU A 210 -7.58 5.97 -5.00
CA LEU A 210 -8.61 5.01 -5.40
C LEU A 210 -8.05 3.59 -5.50
N GLN A 211 -6.90 3.41 -6.14
CA GLN A 211 -6.23 2.10 -6.21
C GLN A 211 -5.88 1.54 -4.83
N ARG A 212 -5.48 2.41 -3.88
CA ARG A 212 -5.15 2.01 -2.50
C ARG A 212 -6.37 1.72 -1.63
N SER A 213 -7.50 2.38 -1.88
CA SER A 213 -8.69 2.28 -1.01
C SER A 213 -9.23 0.85 -0.93
N GLY A 214 -9.20 0.10 -2.02
CA GLY A 214 -9.61 -1.30 -2.07
C GLY A 214 -8.84 -2.17 -1.08
N LEU A 215 -7.52 -1.99 -0.97
CA LEU A 215 -6.68 -2.73 -0.02
C LEU A 215 -7.06 -2.43 1.44
N ARG A 216 -7.38 -1.18 1.76
CA ARG A 216 -7.79 -0.78 3.12
C ARG A 216 -9.10 -1.44 3.54
N HIS A 217 -10.10 -1.51 2.65
CA HIS A 217 -11.37 -2.17 2.93
C HIS A 217 -11.18 -3.66 3.20
N VAL A 218 -10.40 -4.35 2.38
CA VAL A 218 -10.09 -5.78 2.57
C VAL A 218 -9.39 -6.01 3.92
N ALA A 219 -8.40 -5.20 4.27
CA ALA A 219 -7.70 -5.31 5.54
C ALA A 219 -8.65 -5.08 6.74
N SER A 220 -9.53 -4.08 6.66
CA SER A 220 -10.51 -3.78 7.72
C SER A 220 -11.50 -4.93 7.92
N LEU A 221 -12.06 -5.48 6.85
CA LEU A 221 -12.97 -6.62 6.91
C LEU A 221 -12.28 -7.87 7.48
N SER A 222 -11.04 -8.13 7.08
CA SER A 222 -10.23 -9.23 7.61
C SER A 222 -9.98 -9.06 9.12
N ALA A 223 -9.65 -7.86 9.57
CA ALA A 223 -9.45 -7.57 10.98
C ALA A 223 -10.73 -7.79 11.80
N LEU A 224 -11.89 -7.35 11.30
CA LEU A 224 -13.20 -7.61 11.94
C LEU A 224 -13.49 -9.11 12.03
N GLY A 225 -13.22 -9.88 10.96
CA GLY A 225 -13.36 -11.33 10.96
C GLY A 225 -12.48 -12.02 12.02
N VAL A 226 -11.23 -11.58 12.15
CA VAL A 226 -10.29 -12.07 13.17
C VAL A 226 -10.81 -11.79 14.59
N LEU A 227 -11.29 -10.58 14.85
CA LEU A 227 -11.86 -10.21 16.16
C LEU A 227 -13.08 -11.06 16.50
N PHE A 228 -13.96 -11.30 15.53
CA PHE A 228 -15.15 -12.15 15.71
C PHE A 228 -14.77 -13.61 16.03
N LEU A 229 -13.83 -14.19 15.28
CA LEU A 229 -13.33 -15.54 15.54
C LEU A 229 -12.66 -15.65 16.93
N GLY A 230 -11.89 -14.65 17.32
CA GLY A 230 -11.30 -14.57 18.64
C GLY A 230 -12.34 -14.49 19.74
N TYR A 231 -13.41 -13.71 19.56
CA TYR A 231 -14.53 -13.66 20.49
C TYR A 231 -15.19 -15.04 20.68
N LEU A 232 -15.45 -15.75 19.58
CA LEU A 232 -16.02 -17.12 19.65
C LEU A 232 -15.09 -18.07 20.39
N ALA A 233 -13.79 -18.04 20.08
CA ALA A 233 -12.80 -18.87 20.75
C ALA A 233 -12.70 -18.58 22.25
N GLY A 234 -12.63 -17.31 22.63
CA GLY A 234 -12.59 -16.88 24.03
C GLY A 234 -13.84 -17.26 24.81
N HIS A 235 -15.01 -17.02 24.23
CA HIS A 235 -16.29 -17.37 24.85
C HIS A 235 -16.45 -18.89 24.99
N GLY A 236 -16.10 -19.64 23.95
CA GLY A 236 -16.13 -21.10 23.97
C GLY A 236 -15.21 -21.68 25.03
N MET A 237 -13.96 -21.19 25.12
CA MET A 237 -13.00 -21.63 26.12
C MET A 237 -13.42 -21.31 27.54
N ALA A 238 -13.96 -20.12 27.79
CA ALA A 238 -14.50 -19.77 29.10
C ALA A 238 -15.70 -20.66 29.50
N GLY A 239 -16.55 -21.02 28.54
CA GLY A 239 -17.65 -21.96 28.73
C GLY A 239 -17.18 -23.38 29.04
N TYR A 240 -16.21 -23.88 28.26
CA TYR A 240 -15.59 -25.18 28.50
C TYR A 240 -14.92 -25.26 29.88
N HIS A 241 -14.14 -24.25 30.24
CA HIS A 241 -13.49 -24.17 31.55
C HIS A 241 -14.50 -24.20 32.71
N ARG A 242 -15.62 -23.47 32.61
CA ARG A 242 -16.70 -23.49 33.62
C ARG A 242 -17.27 -24.91 33.80
N ARG A 243 -17.54 -25.61 32.68
CA ARG A 243 -18.09 -26.98 32.72
C ARG A 243 -17.09 -27.96 33.34
N LEU A 244 -15.81 -27.88 32.92
CA LEU A 244 -14.76 -28.73 33.44
C LEU A 244 -14.58 -28.54 34.95
N LYS A 245 -14.51 -27.30 35.41
CA LYS A 245 -14.41 -26.97 36.84
C LYS A 245 -15.58 -27.52 37.64
N SER A 246 -16.82 -27.33 37.18
CA SER A 246 -17.98 -27.89 37.82
C SER A 246 -17.99 -29.42 37.89
N SER A 247 -17.52 -30.08 36.85
CA SER A 247 -17.38 -31.57 36.81
C SER A 247 -16.33 -32.05 37.80
N VAL A 248 -15.18 -31.40 37.88
CA VAL A 248 -14.11 -31.74 38.84
C VAL A 248 -14.59 -31.51 40.26
N ASP A 249 -15.23 -30.40 40.56
CA ASP A 249 -15.77 -30.08 41.88
C ASP A 249 -16.84 -31.13 42.34
N SER A 250 -17.67 -31.58 41.39
CA SER A 250 -18.67 -32.65 41.68
C SER A 250 -18.03 -33.98 41.97
N LEU A 251 -16.98 -34.38 41.21
CA LEU A 251 -16.22 -35.62 41.45
C LEU A 251 -15.47 -35.58 42.79
N MET A 252 -14.88 -34.45 43.14
CA MET A 252 -14.18 -34.29 44.43
C MET A 252 -15.18 -34.45 45.60
N LYS A 253 -16.32 -33.80 45.53
CA LYS A 253 -17.38 -33.95 46.56
C LYS A 253 -17.91 -35.40 46.66
N ALA A 254 -18.11 -36.07 45.56
CA ALA A 254 -18.51 -37.48 45.55
C ALA A 254 -17.46 -38.42 46.23
N ASN A 255 -16.18 -38.16 45.91
CA ASN A 255 -15.05 -38.92 46.47
C ASN A 255 -14.92 -38.68 48.00
N GLU A 256 -15.04 -37.42 48.44
CA GLU A 256 -15.06 -37.08 49.87
C GLU A 256 -16.17 -37.75 50.62
N ALA A 257 -17.40 -37.75 50.05
CA ALA A 257 -18.56 -38.43 50.62
C ALA A 257 -18.34 -39.94 50.71
N ALA A 258 -17.75 -40.59 49.68
CA ALA A 258 -17.45 -42.00 49.70
C ALA A 258 -16.41 -42.38 50.78
N MET A 259 -15.30 -41.59 50.88
CA MET A 259 -14.30 -41.81 51.94
C MET A 259 -14.84 -41.61 53.35
N THR A 260 -15.73 -40.64 53.53
CA THR A 260 -16.39 -40.42 54.83
C THR A 260 -17.32 -41.60 55.19
N ALA A 261 -18.08 -42.11 54.24
CA ALA A 261 -18.97 -43.26 54.45
C ALA A 261 -18.19 -44.57 54.78
N GLU A 262 -16.99 -44.76 54.21
CA GLU A 262 -16.09 -45.87 54.57
C GLU A 262 -15.55 -45.77 55.99
N ARG A 263 -15.14 -44.55 56.39
CA ARG A 263 -14.65 -44.28 57.76
C ARG A 263 -15.70 -44.50 58.87
N VAL A 264 -16.99 -44.31 58.57
CA VAL A 264 -18.08 -44.50 59.52
C VAL A 264 -18.43 -45.99 59.65
N LYS A 265 -18.07 -46.81 58.66
CA LYS A 265 -18.32 -48.27 58.67
C LYS A 265 -17.19 -49.08 59.30
N ALA A 266 -16.03 -48.53 59.48
CA ALA A 266 -14.88 -49.13 60.14
C ALA A 266 -14.84 -48.77 61.64
#